data_c16d92830c679dca9c163cbe94fcf2aa
#
_entry.id   c16d92830c679dca9c163cbe94fcf2aa
#
_cell.length_a   1.000
_cell.length_b   1.000
_cell.length_c   1.000
_cell.angle_alpha   90.00
_cell.angle_beta   90.00
_cell.angle_gamma   90.00
#
_symmetry.space_group_name_H-M   'P 1'
#
loop_
_entity.id
_entity.type
_entity.pdbx_description
1 polymer ?
#
loop_
_entity_poly.entity_id
_entity_poly.type
_entity_poly.pdbx_seq_one_letter_code
_entity_poly.pdbx_strand_id
1 'polypeptide(L)'
;TKTSGIDRYSTFGLRAEWLSSFFELLNDWFDGYEGLGPKQIPAMLNWLREAELVDPDEKIVTELAKTLKPLYASNPLLVWQVIWINLAFNSSIVNWYVNNTKSDYAYSKAELVELLKEEYPNLKGATLKNPVDALVNTFTNSPLGALEADEMESLKMGLYTKKGNAVKSVQRYGTSKISSAAVAYLLYKNAEQNDMYELTVSDIYDKGCMGVANVFNMDVDAFLNALRGLTNMEVLSADLLG
;
A
#
# COMPACT_ATOMS: atom_id res chain seq x y z
N THR A 1 2.03 14.66 -13.77
CA THR A 1 2.31 13.99 -12.49
C THR A 1 2.36 15.04 -11.39
N LYS A 2 1.55 14.91 -10.32
CA LYS A 2 1.56 15.86 -9.20
C LYS A 2 2.85 15.64 -8.40
N THR A 3 3.83 16.52 -8.56
CA THR A 3 5.07 16.51 -7.77
C THR A 3 4.88 17.00 -6.33
N SER A 4 3.75 17.68 -6.06
CA SER A 4 3.45 18.20 -4.72
C SER A 4 3.01 17.05 -3.82
N GLY A 5 3.81 16.72 -2.85
CA GLY A 5 3.45 15.80 -1.78
C GLY A 5 4.25 14.51 -1.69
N ILE A 6 5.22 14.24 -2.58
CA ILE A 6 6.00 13.00 -2.50
C ILE A 6 6.87 12.92 -1.23
N ASP A 7 7.37 14.06 -0.71
CA ASP A 7 8.21 14.16 0.50
C ASP A 7 7.41 14.54 1.77
N ARG A 8 6.09 14.23 1.81
CA ARG A 8 5.22 14.62 2.94
C ARG A 8 5.40 13.81 4.21
N TYR A 9 6.14 12.70 4.15
CA TYR A 9 6.38 11.80 5.30
C TYR A 9 7.74 12.04 5.95
N SER A 10 8.58 12.95 5.44
CA SER A 10 10.00 12.97 5.74
C SER A 10 10.60 11.56 5.54
N THR A 11 11.29 11.02 6.55
CA THR A 11 11.81 9.64 6.51
C THR A 11 10.94 8.63 7.25
N PHE A 12 9.75 9.03 7.73
CA PHE A 12 8.91 8.20 8.60
C PHE A 12 7.97 7.32 7.78
N GLY A 13 8.21 6.01 7.82
CA GLY A 13 7.28 5.01 7.26
C GLY A 13 6.06 4.80 8.16
N LEU A 14 4.98 4.27 7.56
CA LEU A 14 3.83 3.79 8.31
C LEU A 14 4.23 2.57 9.16
N ARG A 15 3.86 2.57 10.44
CA ARG A 15 4.23 1.52 11.40
C ARG A 15 3.00 0.81 11.94
N ALA A 16 3.13 -0.50 12.18
CA ALA A 16 2.05 -1.30 12.75
C ALA A 16 1.63 -0.79 14.13
N GLU A 17 2.59 -0.42 14.99
CA GLU A 17 2.33 0.13 16.32
C GLU A 17 1.53 1.45 16.28
N TRP A 18 1.80 2.32 15.31
CA TRP A 18 1.07 3.57 15.15
C TRP A 18 -0.36 3.33 14.67
N LEU A 19 -0.52 2.39 13.74
CA LEU A 19 -1.84 2.02 13.24
C LEU A 19 -2.67 1.32 14.33
N SER A 20 -2.06 0.50 15.18
CA SER A 20 -2.73 -0.12 16.33
C SER A 20 -3.26 0.93 17.29
N SER A 21 -2.43 1.91 17.69
CA SER A 21 -2.85 3.02 18.54
C SER A 21 -3.99 3.84 17.91
N PHE A 22 -3.91 4.12 16.61
CA PHE A 22 -4.98 4.81 15.89
C PHE A 22 -6.29 4.04 15.91
N PHE A 23 -6.30 2.73 15.61
CA PHE A 23 -7.52 1.93 15.63
C PHE A 23 -8.08 1.71 17.05
N GLU A 24 -7.24 1.70 18.07
CA GLU A 24 -7.69 1.64 19.47
C GLU A 24 -8.49 2.88 19.82
N LEU A 25 -7.98 4.06 19.55
CA LEU A 25 -8.50 5.35 20.01
C LEU A 25 -9.47 6.01 18.99
N LEU A 26 -9.30 5.79 17.68
CA LEU A 26 -10.05 6.47 16.61
C LEU A 26 -10.02 8.01 16.75
N ASN A 27 -11.19 8.66 16.93
CA ASN A 27 -11.23 10.12 17.03
C ASN A 27 -10.45 10.66 18.25
N ASP A 28 -10.40 9.93 19.35
CA ASP A 28 -9.66 10.33 20.55
C ASP A 28 -8.12 10.32 20.32
N TRP A 29 -7.66 9.63 19.27
CA TRP A 29 -6.24 9.64 18.88
C TRP A 29 -5.74 11.05 18.55
N PHE A 30 -6.59 11.92 18.02
CA PHE A 30 -6.22 13.30 17.67
C PHE A 30 -5.95 14.22 18.88
N ASP A 31 -6.40 13.85 20.06
CA ASP A 31 -6.25 14.67 21.28
C ASP A 31 -4.84 14.57 21.85
N GLY A 32 -4.17 13.43 21.72
CA GLY A 32 -2.87 13.19 22.33
C GLY A 32 -1.76 12.72 21.39
N TYR A 33 -2.10 12.11 20.25
CA TYR A 33 -1.14 11.47 19.32
C TYR A 33 -0.16 10.56 20.05
N GLU A 34 -0.67 9.72 20.91
CA GLU A 34 0.08 8.98 21.90
C GLU A 34 1.26 8.21 21.29
N GLY A 35 2.45 8.36 21.86
CA GLY A 35 3.68 7.72 21.41
C GLY A 35 4.36 8.37 20.21
N LEU A 36 3.83 9.50 19.66
CA LEU A 36 4.40 10.18 18.50
C LEU A 36 5.12 11.47 18.86
N GLY A 37 6.33 11.63 18.33
CA GLY A 37 7.05 12.90 18.39
C GLY A 37 6.51 13.94 17.39
N PRO A 38 6.83 15.23 17.59
CA PRO A 38 6.29 16.34 16.80
C PRO A 38 6.50 16.22 15.28
N LYS A 39 7.57 15.55 14.84
CA LYS A 39 7.85 15.31 13.42
C LYS A 39 7.15 14.06 12.86
N GLN A 40 6.75 13.14 13.73
CA GLN A 40 6.07 11.90 13.34
C GLN A 40 4.57 12.12 13.14
N ILE A 41 3.95 13.03 13.90
CA ILE A 41 2.52 13.34 13.82
C ILE A 41 2.10 13.74 12.38
N PRO A 42 2.75 14.71 11.70
CA PRO A 42 2.39 15.06 10.33
C PRO A 42 2.59 13.90 9.35
N ALA A 43 3.64 13.09 9.53
CA ALA A 43 3.89 11.94 8.69
C ALA A 43 2.78 10.89 8.83
N MET A 44 2.42 10.55 10.07
CA MET A 44 1.33 9.59 10.35
C MET A 44 -0.01 10.09 9.83
N LEU A 45 -0.34 11.37 10.02
CA LEU A 45 -1.56 11.97 9.48
C LEU A 45 -1.63 11.85 7.95
N ASN A 46 -0.51 12.08 7.25
CA ASN A 46 -0.46 11.92 5.81
C ASN A 46 -0.67 10.44 5.39
N TRP A 47 -0.04 9.49 6.09
CA TRP A 47 -0.29 8.07 5.85
C TRP A 47 -1.75 7.68 6.06
N LEU A 48 -2.38 8.15 7.14
CA LEU A 48 -3.78 7.86 7.43
C LEU A 48 -4.74 8.47 6.40
N ARG A 49 -4.47 9.70 5.94
CA ARG A 49 -5.26 10.36 4.89
C ARG A 49 -5.17 9.65 3.56
N GLU A 50 -3.97 9.27 3.16
CA GLU A 50 -3.76 8.53 1.90
C GLU A 50 -4.25 7.08 1.97
N ALA A 51 -4.27 6.48 3.17
CA ALA A 51 -4.95 5.22 3.42
C ALA A 51 -6.49 5.34 3.52
N GLU A 52 -7.05 6.56 3.39
CA GLU A 52 -8.49 6.87 3.51
C GLU A 52 -9.07 6.54 4.89
N LEU A 53 -8.25 6.54 5.92
CA LEU A 53 -8.68 6.29 7.31
C LEU A 53 -9.05 7.59 8.03
N VAL A 54 -8.54 8.72 7.56
CA VAL A 54 -8.80 10.07 8.05
C VAL A 54 -9.21 10.94 6.87
N ASP A 55 -10.14 11.84 7.10
CA ASP A 55 -10.57 12.83 6.10
C ASP A 55 -9.37 13.63 5.57
N PRO A 56 -9.30 13.92 4.25
CA PRO A 56 -8.16 14.61 3.66
C PRO A 56 -7.95 16.03 4.19
N ASP A 57 -9.01 16.73 4.57
CA ASP A 57 -8.96 18.13 4.98
C ASP A 57 -9.12 18.29 6.50
N GLU A 58 -9.89 17.42 7.14
CA GLU A 58 -10.22 17.49 8.56
C GLU A 58 -9.53 16.38 9.37
N LYS A 59 -9.54 16.52 10.70
CA LYS A 59 -9.09 15.49 11.63
C LYS A 59 -10.30 14.64 12.09
N ILE A 60 -10.93 14.00 11.11
CA ILE A 60 -12.12 13.18 11.34
C ILE A 60 -11.84 11.77 10.78
N VAL A 61 -12.18 10.78 11.57
CA VAL A 61 -12.07 9.36 11.19
C VAL A 61 -13.16 9.03 10.17
N THR A 62 -12.79 8.38 9.07
CA THR A 62 -13.71 7.99 8.01
C THR A 62 -14.58 6.79 8.40
N GLU A 63 -15.66 6.56 7.63
CA GLU A 63 -16.47 5.34 7.79
C GLU A 63 -15.67 4.08 7.44
N LEU A 64 -14.73 4.16 6.51
CA LEU A 64 -13.82 3.07 6.21
C LEU A 64 -13.01 2.67 7.46
N ALA A 65 -12.43 3.62 8.16
CA ALA A 65 -11.66 3.32 9.37
C ALA A 65 -12.52 2.68 10.47
N LYS A 66 -13.76 3.15 10.66
CA LYS A 66 -14.71 2.56 11.61
C LYS A 66 -15.04 1.11 11.23
N THR A 67 -15.23 0.85 9.94
CA THR A 67 -15.50 -0.50 9.40
C THR A 67 -14.29 -1.42 9.57
N LEU A 68 -13.08 -0.89 9.38
CA LEU A 68 -11.86 -1.69 9.49
C LEU A 68 -11.42 -1.96 10.94
N LYS A 69 -11.84 -1.16 11.91
CA LYS A 69 -11.46 -1.34 13.33
C LYS A 69 -11.71 -2.76 13.85
N PRO A 70 -12.94 -3.34 13.77
CA PRO A 70 -13.18 -4.71 14.22
C PRO A 70 -12.41 -5.74 13.40
N LEU A 71 -12.20 -5.49 12.12
CA LEU A 71 -11.43 -6.37 11.25
C LEU A 71 -9.93 -6.33 11.59
N TYR A 72 -9.41 -5.20 12.06
CA TYR A 72 -8.00 -5.11 12.46
C TYR A 72 -7.67 -6.04 13.63
N ALA A 73 -8.61 -6.26 14.55
CA ALA A 73 -8.44 -7.20 15.64
C ALA A 73 -8.56 -8.68 15.20
N SER A 74 -9.43 -9.00 14.23
CA SER A 74 -9.73 -10.38 13.82
C SER A 74 -8.97 -10.85 12.57
N ASN A 75 -8.66 -9.96 11.66
CA ASN A 75 -7.96 -10.23 10.41
C ASN A 75 -7.08 -9.03 10.00
N PRO A 76 -5.98 -8.76 10.72
CA PRO A 76 -5.14 -7.61 10.48
C PRO A 76 -4.55 -7.57 9.07
N LEU A 77 -4.23 -8.73 8.48
CA LEU A 77 -3.68 -8.78 7.11
C LEU A 77 -4.66 -8.28 6.06
N LEU A 78 -5.96 -8.53 6.20
CA LEU A 78 -6.96 -7.95 5.30
C LEU A 78 -6.97 -6.43 5.40
N VAL A 79 -6.89 -5.88 6.61
CA VAL A 79 -6.85 -4.42 6.80
C VAL A 79 -5.60 -3.81 6.15
N TRP A 80 -4.44 -4.45 6.30
CA TRP A 80 -3.22 -4.01 5.63
C TRP A 80 -3.28 -4.12 4.10
N GLN A 81 -4.04 -5.08 3.55
CA GLN A 81 -4.31 -5.17 2.11
C GLN A 81 -5.14 -3.97 1.64
N VAL A 82 -6.19 -3.61 2.36
CA VAL A 82 -7.02 -2.42 2.05
C VAL A 82 -6.20 -1.14 2.14
N ILE A 83 -5.40 -0.98 3.20
CA ILE A 83 -4.49 0.16 3.36
C ILE A 83 -3.51 0.24 2.19
N TRP A 84 -2.89 -0.87 1.81
CA TRP A 84 -1.95 -0.92 0.68
C TRP A 84 -2.61 -0.51 -0.65
N ILE A 85 -3.84 -0.97 -0.90
CA ILE A 85 -4.61 -0.54 -2.07
C ILE A 85 -4.77 0.98 -2.06
N ASN A 86 -5.27 1.55 -0.97
CA ASN A 86 -5.49 2.99 -0.88
C ASN A 86 -4.19 3.79 -1.03
N LEU A 87 -3.11 3.34 -0.43
CA LEU A 87 -1.79 3.95 -0.61
C LEU A 87 -1.29 3.85 -2.06
N ALA A 88 -1.53 2.73 -2.75
CA ALA A 88 -1.15 2.60 -4.14
C ALA A 88 -1.89 3.61 -5.05
N PHE A 89 -3.14 3.96 -4.74
CA PHE A 89 -3.90 4.96 -5.47
C PHE A 89 -3.53 6.41 -5.07
N ASN A 90 -3.35 6.68 -3.79
CA ASN A 90 -3.32 8.04 -3.25
C ASN A 90 -1.91 8.53 -2.89
N SER A 91 -0.99 7.64 -2.49
CA SER A 91 0.37 8.01 -2.11
C SER A 91 1.30 8.06 -3.31
N SER A 92 1.88 9.22 -3.59
CA SER A 92 2.78 9.39 -4.74
C SER A 92 3.97 8.44 -4.72
N ILE A 93 4.56 8.15 -3.55
CA ILE A 93 5.70 7.25 -3.45
C ILE A 93 5.30 5.77 -3.60
N VAL A 94 4.15 5.36 -3.04
CA VAL A 94 3.66 3.99 -3.18
C VAL A 94 3.18 3.75 -4.62
N ASN A 95 2.43 4.69 -5.19
CA ASN A 95 2.02 4.66 -6.59
C ASN A 95 3.22 4.51 -7.54
N TRP A 96 4.23 5.36 -7.33
CA TRP A 96 5.49 5.26 -8.10
C TRP A 96 6.13 3.87 -7.93
N TYR A 97 6.23 3.37 -6.72
CA TYR A 97 6.87 2.08 -6.43
C TYR A 97 6.19 0.91 -7.16
N VAL A 98 4.87 0.82 -7.07
CA VAL A 98 4.12 -0.29 -7.69
C VAL A 98 4.14 -0.23 -9.22
N ASN A 99 4.30 0.94 -9.82
CA ASN A 99 4.30 1.12 -11.27
C ASN A 99 5.71 1.08 -11.90
N ASN A 100 6.76 1.43 -11.17
CA ASN A 100 8.10 1.63 -11.75
C ASN A 100 9.14 0.60 -11.31
N THR A 101 8.86 -0.21 -10.27
CA THR A 101 9.79 -1.26 -9.85
C THR A 101 9.42 -2.62 -10.47
N LYS A 102 10.45 -3.41 -10.80
CA LYS A 102 10.29 -4.78 -11.31
C LYS A 102 10.19 -5.76 -10.15
N SER A 103 9.37 -6.80 -10.31
CA SER A 103 9.18 -7.83 -9.28
C SER A 103 10.32 -8.84 -9.19
N ASP A 104 11.09 -8.99 -10.26
CA ASP A 104 12.22 -9.93 -10.36
C ASP A 104 13.57 -9.31 -9.99
N TYR A 105 13.57 -8.06 -9.49
CA TYR A 105 14.80 -7.34 -9.16
C TYR A 105 14.78 -6.75 -7.74
N ALA A 106 15.89 -6.95 -7.04
CA ALA A 106 16.11 -6.41 -5.68
C ALA A 106 16.92 -5.11 -5.76
N TYR A 107 16.26 -3.99 -5.50
CA TYR A 107 16.84 -2.65 -5.55
C TYR A 107 17.54 -2.29 -4.24
N SER A 108 18.74 -1.73 -4.29
CA SER A 108 19.29 -0.95 -3.19
C SER A 108 18.54 0.38 -3.04
N LYS A 109 18.64 1.02 -1.87
CA LYS A 109 18.08 2.36 -1.69
C LYS A 109 18.63 3.38 -2.70
N ALA A 110 19.89 3.28 -3.07
CA ALA A 110 20.52 4.17 -4.04
C ALA A 110 19.90 3.99 -5.43
N GLU A 111 19.69 2.75 -5.86
CA GLU A 111 19.02 2.45 -7.14
C GLU A 111 17.56 2.94 -7.14
N LEU A 112 16.82 2.77 -6.04
CA LEU A 112 15.46 3.32 -5.92
C LEU A 112 15.46 4.85 -6.01
N VAL A 113 16.45 5.53 -5.43
CA VAL A 113 16.59 7.00 -5.51
C VAL A 113 16.90 7.44 -6.95
N GLU A 114 17.78 6.75 -7.67
CA GLU A 114 18.09 7.07 -9.07
C GLU A 114 16.87 6.81 -9.97
N LEU A 115 16.16 5.70 -9.78
CA LEU A 115 14.94 5.39 -10.52
C LEU A 115 13.83 6.42 -10.23
N LEU A 116 13.69 6.88 -8.97
CA LEU A 116 12.75 7.94 -8.61
C LEU A 116 13.12 9.27 -9.29
N LYS A 117 14.40 9.56 -9.43
CA LYS A 117 14.90 10.78 -10.07
C LYS A 117 14.60 10.81 -11.57
N GLU A 118 14.53 9.66 -12.24
CA GLU A 118 14.14 9.57 -13.65
C GLU A 118 12.69 10.07 -13.84
N GLU A 119 11.78 9.71 -12.93
CA GLU A 119 10.38 10.15 -12.95
C GLU A 119 10.22 11.59 -12.44
N TYR A 120 11.07 12.01 -11.47
CA TYR A 120 11.00 13.33 -10.83
C TYR A 120 12.32 14.10 -10.93
N PRO A 121 12.76 14.51 -12.14
CA PRO A 121 14.10 15.09 -12.37
C PRO A 121 14.34 16.42 -11.66
N ASN A 122 13.26 17.11 -11.26
CA ASN A 122 13.35 18.39 -10.54
C ASN A 122 13.59 18.24 -9.03
N LEU A 123 13.41 17.02 -8.46
CA LEU A 123 13.67 16.77 -7.05
C LEU A 123 15.17 16.59 -6.80
N LYS A 124 15.65 17.07 -5.65
CA LYS A 124 17.07 17.02 -5.28
C LYS A 124 17.24 16.80 -3.76
N GLY A 125 18.41 16.29 -3.40
CA GLY A 125 18.81 16.18 -2.00
C GLY A 125 17.84 15.34 -1.15
N ALA A 126 17.39 15.92 -0.05
CA ALA A 126 16.49 15.25 0.90
C ALA A 126 15.12 14.95 0.29
N THR A 127 14.57 15.85 -0.52
CA THR A 127 13.24 15.67 -1.16
C THR A 127 13.19 14.48 -2.12
N LEU A 128 14.34 13.99 -2.60
CA LEU A 128 14.44 12.78 -3.40
C LEU A 128 14.72 11.53 -2.54
N LYS A 129 15.48 11.66 -1.45
CA LYS A 129 15.86 10.53 -0.60
C LYS A 129 14.80 10.17 0.45
N ASN A 130 14.18 11.17 1.07
CA ASN A 130 13.22 10.97 2.14
C ASN A 130 12.03 10.07 1.74
N PRO A 131 11.40 10.22 0.55
CA PRO A 131 10.31 9.34 0.12
C PRO A 131 10.72 7.87 0.07
N VAL A 132 11.92 7.59 -0.46
CA VAL A 132 12.47 6.23 -0.51
C VAL A 132 12.72 5.69 0.90
N ASP A 133 13.28 6.52 1.80
CA ASP A 133 13.47 6.14 3.19
C ASP A 133 12.14 5.88 3.90
N ALA A 134 11.12 6.71 3.68
CA ALA A 134 9.78 6.51 4.25
C ALA A 134 9.14 5.21 3.75
N LEU A 135 9.23 4.90 2.44
CA LEU A 135 8.74 3.66 1.86
C LEU A 135 9.45 2.44 2.45
N VAL A 136 10.78 2.45 2.49
CA VAL A 136 11.57 1.34 3.05
C VAL A 136 11.29 1.16 4.54
N ASN A 137 11.13 2.26 5.28
CA ASN A 137 10.75 2.22 6.69
C ASN A 137 9.32 1.70 6.90
N THR A 138 8.41 1.87 5.95
CA THR A 138 7.10 1.22 5.97
C THR A 138 7.26 -0.30 5.88
N PHE A 139 8.07 -0.81 4.98
CA PHE A 139 8.30 -2.25 4.85
C PHE A 139 8.97 -2.87 6.07
N THR A 140 9.88 -2.16 6.72
CA THR A 140 10.59 -2.70 7.89
C THR A 140 9.80 -2.61 9.20
N ASN A 141 8.69 -1.86 9.24
CA ASN A 141 7.94 -1.59 10.46
C ASN A 141 6.45 -1.95 10.34
N SER A 142 6.05 -2.67 9.31
CA SER A 142 4.66 -3.11 9.11
C SER A 142 4.61 -4.45 8.38
N PRO A 143 3.45 -5.14 8.41
CA PRO A 143 3.23 -6.38 7.65
C PRO A 143 3.24 -6.21 6.11
N LEU A 144 3.43 -4.98 5.60
CA LEU A 144 3.61 -4.75 4.17
C LEU A 144 4.96 -5.25 3.66
N GLY A 145 5.97 -5.37 4.52
CA GLY A 145 7.26 -5.93 4.16
C GLY A 145 7.61 -7.19 4.95
N ALA A 146 8.63 -7.92 4.49
CA ALA A 146 9.19 -9.10 5.12
C ALA A 146 10.70 -9.13 4.98
N LEU A 147 11.38 -9.75 5.96
CA LEU A 147 12.81 -10.02 5.89
C LEU A 147 13.09 -11.32 5.10
N GLU A 148 12.18 -12.28 5.20
CA GLU A 148 12.29 -13.60 4.57
C GLU A 148 11.05 -13.89 3.73
N ALA A 149 11.22 -14.63 2.63
CA ALA A 149 10.14 -14.92 1.69
C ALA A 149 9.08 -15.87 2.26
N ASP A 150 9.41 -16.67 3.26
CA ASP A 150 8.52 -17.61 3.94
C ASP A 150 7.80 -17.04 5.16
N GLU A 151 8.03 -15.76 5.51
CA GLU A 151 7.32 -15.08 6.59
C GLU A 151 5.80 -15.08 6.34
N MET A 152 5.06 -15.69 7.29
CA MET A 152 3.64 -16.02 7.10
C MET A 152 2.69 -14.85 7.35
N GLU A 153 3.09 -13.91 8.20
CA GLU A 153 2.25 -12.78 8.65
C GLU A 153 2.58 -11.47 7.92
N SER A 154 3.03 -11.59 6.67
CA SER A 154 3.43 -10.45 5.84
C SER A 154 2.84 -10.54 4.44
N LEU A 155 2.59 -9.37 3.83
CA LEU A 155 2.14 -9.23 2.45
C LEU A 155 3.30 -9.21 1.45
N LYS A 156 4.53 -9.01 1.92
CA LYS A 156 5.76 -9.03 1.10
C LYS A 156 5.73 -8.04 -0.08
N MET A 157 5.03 -6.92 0.11
CA MET A 157 5.03 -5.84 -0.89
C MET A 157 6.45 -5.26 -1.04
N GLY A 158 7.25 -5.33 0.03
CA GLY A 158 8.68 -5.07 0.02
C GLY A 158 9.44 -6.16 0.77
N LEU A 159 9.91 -7.20 0.05
CA LEU A 159 10.85 -8.17 0.61
C LEU A 159 12.22 -7.50 0.74
N TYR A 160 12.73 -7.37 1.97
CA TYR A 160 13.98 -6.66 2.20
C TYR A 160 15.07 -7.54 2.77
N THR A 161 16.32 -7.19 2.47
CA THR A 161 17.50 -7.80 3.09
C THR A 161 18.25 -6.77 3.93
N LYS A 162 18.99 -7.23 4.94
CA LYS A 162 19.79 -6.38 5.83
C LYS A 162 21.28 -6.71 5.76
N LYS A 163 22.09 -5.68 6.02
CA LYS A 163 23.52 -5.82 6.37
C LYS A 163 23.73 -5.06 7.68
N GLY A 164 23.85 -5.81 8.77
CA GLY A 164 23.75 -5.25 10.12
C GLY A 164 22.35 -4.65 10.33
N ASN A 165 22.28 -3.40 10.79
CA ASN A 165 21.01 -2.70 11.00
C ASN A 165 20.46 -1.99 9.75
N ALA A 166 21.23 -1.91 8.67
CA ALA A 166 20.85 -1.21 7.47
C ALA A 166 20.14 -2.13 6.46
N VAL A 167 19.06 -1.65 5.85
CA VAL A 167 18.44 -2.31 4.70
C VAL A 167 19.40 -2.24 3.51
N LYS A 168 19.74 -3.41 2.96
CA LYS A 168 20.63 -3.55 1.80
C LYS A 168 19.86 -3.45 0.50
N SER A 169 18.74 -4.15 0.41
CA SER A 169 17.90 -4.19 -0.79
C SER A 169 16.44 -4.38 -0.43
N VAL A 170 15.58 -3.99 -1.38
CA VAL A 170 14.12 -4.19 -1.34
C VAL A 170 13.68 -4.73 -2.70
N GLN A 171 12.82 -5.74 -2.69
CA GLN A 171 12.23 -6.35 -3.88
C GLN A 171 10.70 -6.38 -3.76
N ARG A 172 9.99 -6.07 -4.83
CA ARG A 172 8.57 -6.39 -4.93
C ARG A 172 8.42 -7.89 -5.07
N TYR A 173 7.89 -8.52 -4.06
CA TYR A 173 7.74 -9.98 -4.07
C TYR A 173 6.28 -10.39 -4.19
N GLY A 174 5.41 -9.81 -3.35
CA GLY A 174 4.00 -10.18 -3.27
C GLY A 174 3.75 -11.46 -2.47
N THR A 175 2.49 -11.77 -2.30
CA THR A 175 2.05 -12.99 -1.60
C THR A 175 0.88 -13.62 -2.32
N SER A 176 0.78 -14.94 -2.26
CA SER A 176 -0.39 -15.71 -2.70
C SER A 176 -1.60 -15.59 -1.75
N LYS A 177 -1.44 -14.93 -0.60
CA LYS A 177 -2.45 -14.79 0.45
C LYS A 177 -3.30 -13.52 0.34
N ILE A 178 -3.51 -13.00 -0.86
CA ILE A 178 -4.41 -11.88 -1.05
C ILE A 178 -5.85 -12.38 -0.91
N SER A 179 -6.59 -11.75 -0.01
CA SER A 179 -7.99 -12.05 0.24
C SER A 179 -8.85 -11.70 -0.98
N SER A 180 -9.82 -12.55 -1.31
CA SER A 180 -10.82 -12.23 -2.34
C SER A 180 -11.55 -10.91 -2.03
N ALA A 181 -11.79 -10.61 -0.75
CA ALA A 181 -12.37 -9.34 -0.34
C ALA A 181 -11.47 -8.13 -0.71
N ALA A 182 -10.15 -8.25 -0.57
CA ALA A 182 -9.23 -7.20 -1.00
C ALA A 182 -9.19 -7.07 -2.53
N VAL A 183 -9.27 -8.17 -3.25
CA VAL A 183 -9.40 -8.16 -4.72
C VAL A 183 -10.69 -7.44 -5.12
N ALA A 184 -11.83 -7.76 -4.51
CA ALA A 184 -13.10 -7.08 -4.77
C ALA A 184 -13.01 -5.57 -4.49
N TYR A 185 -12.40 -5.19 -3.35
CA TYR A 185 -12.19 -3.80 -3.00
C TYR A 185 -11.34 -3.05 -4.04
N LEU A 186 -10.26 -3.68 -4.52
CA LEU A 186 -9.40 -3.12 -5.57
C LEU A 186 -10.16 -2.93 -6.88
N LEU A 187 -10.94 -3.93 -7.30
CA LEU A 187 -11.75 -3.87 -8.53
C LEU A 187 -12.79 -2.75 -8.44
N TYR A 188 -13.51 -2.66 -7.31
CA TYR A 188 -14.50 -1.62 -7.08
C TYR A 188 -13.87 -0.23 -7.09
N LYS A 189 -12.75 -0.05 -6.39
CA LYS A 189 -12.03 1.24 -6.35
C LYS A 189 -11.53 1.67 -7.74
N ASN A 190 -11.05 0.72 -8.53
CA ASN A 190 -10.63 0.98 -9.91
C ASN A 190 -11.83 1.35 -10.79
N ALA A 191 -12.95 0.65 -10.66
CA ALA A 191 -14.20 0.94 -11.37
C ALA A 191 -14.74 2.34 -11.03
N GLU A 192 -14.76 2.70 -9.74
CA GLU A 192 -15.21 4.01 -9.28
C GLU A 192 -14.33 5.15 -9.81
N GLN A 193 -13.00 4.99 -9.80
CA GLN A 193 -12.08 6.04 -10.29
C GLN A 193 -12.15 6.25 -11.79
N ASN A 194 -12.46 5.22 -12.56
CA ASN A 194 -12.49 5.27 -14.00
C ASN A 194 -13.93 5.38 -14.56
N ASP A 195 -14.95 5.37 -13.70
CA ASP A 195 -16.38 5.28 -14.07
C ASP A 195 -16.66 4.11 -15.05
N MET A 196 -16.00 2.97 -14.79
CA MET A 196 -16.04 1.77 -15.63
C MET A 196 -16.32 0.54 -14.78
N TYR A 197 -17.53 0.02 -14.87
CA TYR A 197 -18.00 -1.13 -14.07
C TYR A 197 -17.98 -2.46 -14.84
N GLU A 198 -17.60 -2.42 -16.11
CA GLU A 198 -17.35 -3.59 -16.94
C GLU A 198 -15.91 -3.52 -17.46
N LEU A 199 -15.11 -4.53 -17.14
CA LEU A 199 -13.70 -4.60 -17.51
C LEU A 199 -13.37 -6.01 -18.00
N THR A 200 -12.50 -6.10 -19.00
CA THR A 200 -11.93 -7.41 -19.37
C THR A 200 -10.84 -7.79 -18.35
N VAL A 201 -10.59 -9.08 -18.20
CA VAL A 201 -9.47 -9.56 -17.36
C VAL A 201 -8.14 -8.96 -17.83
N SER A 202 -7.99 -8.77 -19.14
CA SER A 202 -6.82 -8.12 -19.73
C SER A 202 -6.64 -6.69 -19.22
N ASP A 203 -7.72 -5.89 -19.23
CA ASP A 203 -7.68 -4.49 -18.78
C ASP A 203 -7.32 -4.39 -17.30
N ILE A 204 -7.88 -5.26 -16.45
CA ILE A 204 -7.64 -5.26 -15.00
C ILE A 204 -6.21 -5.72 -14.66
N TYR A 205 -5.63 -6.59 -15.50
CA TYR A 205 -4.30 -7.15 -15.29
C TYR A 205 -3.21 -6.32 -15.94
N ASP A 206 -3.56 -5.46 -16.89
CA ASP A 206 -2.59 -4.71 -17.69
C ASP A 206 -1.91 -3.60 -16.87
N LYS A 207 -0.66 -3.28 -17.25
CA LYS A 207 0.18 -2.27 -16.57
C LYS A 207 -0.35 -0.84 -16.60
N GLY A 208 -1.31 -0.55 -17.47
CA GLY A 208 -1.95 0.76 -17.58
C GLY A 208 -3.01 1.04 -16.51
N CYS A 209 -3.54 0.02 -15.85
CA CYS A 209 -4.50 0.12 -14.77
C CYS A 209 -3.83 -0.13 -13.41
N MET A 210 -4.36 0.44 -12.34
CA MET A 210 -4.01 0.06 -10.96
C MET A 210 -4.64 -1.30 -10.63
N GLY A 211 -4.21 -2.32 -11.37
CA GLY A 211 -4.70 -3.69 -11.27
C GLY A 211 -3.96 -4.54 -10.25
N VAL A 212 -4.38 -5.80 -10.14
CA VAL A 212 -3.81 -6.76 -9.18
C VAL A 212 -2.34 -7.05 -9.41
N ALA A 213 -1.88 -7.01 -10.67
CA ALA A 213 -0.47 -7.20 -11.02
C ALA A 213 0.39 -6.06 -10.48
N ASN A 214 -0.07 -4.80 -10.59
CA ASN A 214 0.68 -3.66 -10.11
C ASN A 214 0.59 -3.52 -8.59
N VAL A 215 -0.60 -3.63 -8.01
CA VAL A 215 -0.81 -3.38 -6.58
C VAL A 215 -0.24 -4.51 -5.73
N PHE A 216 -0.49 -5.77 -6.09
CA PHE A 216 -0.14 -6.92 -5.27
C PHE A 216 0.94 -7.81 -5.84
N ASN A 217 1.41 -7.56 -7.06
CA ASN A 217 2.28 -8.50 -7.80
C ASN A 217 1.66 -9.90 -7.90
N MET A 218 0.34 -9.97 -8.04
CA MET A 218 -0.42 -11.21 -8.10
C MET A 218 -0.32 -11.81 -9.51
N ASP A 219 -0.13 -13.14 -9.58
CA ASP A 219 -0.18 -13.86 -10.85
C ASP A 219 -1.62 -14.06 -11.35
N VAL A 220 -1.75 -14.40 -12.62
CA VAL A 220 -3.04 -14.50 -13.29
C VAL A 220 -3.90 -15.65 -12.72
N ASP A 221 -3.29 -16.76 -12.33
CA ASP A 221 -4.02 -17.92 -11.82
C ASP A 221 -4.60 -17.63 -10.43
N ALA A 222 -3.83 -16.98 -9.57
CA ALA A 222 -4.30 -16.51 -8.27
C ALA A 222 -5.45 -15.51 -8.42
N PHE A 223 -5.35 -14.58 -9.38
CA PHE A 223 -6.40 -13.63 -9.68
C PHE A 223 -7.69 -14.30 -10.18
N LEU A 224 -7.59 -15.21 -11.16
CA LEU A 224 -8.74 -15.95 -11.68
C LEU A 224 -9.42 -16.81 -10.58
N ASN A 225 -8.65 -17.39 -9.67
CA ASN A 225 -9.19 -18.11 -8.52
C ASN A 225 -9.95 -17.18 -7.56
N ALA A 226 -9.43 -15.97 -7.31
CA ALA A 226 -10.15 -14.97 -6.51
C ALA A 226 -11.46 -14.54 -7.20
N LEU A 227 -11.46 -14.31 -8.52
CA LEU A 227 -12.67 -13.96 -9.29
C LEU A 227 -13.73 -15.07 -9.20
N ARG A 228 -13.36 -16.34 -9.37
CA ARG A 228 -14.28 -17.47 -9.20
C ARG A 228 -14.92 -17.48 -7.82
N GLY A 229 -14.11 -17.24 -6.77
CA GLY A 229 -14.63 -17.13 -5.41
C GLY A 229 -15.64 -16.00 -5.24
N LEU A 230 -15.36 -14.82 -5.78
CA LEU A 230 -16.24 -13.66 -5.72
C LEU A 230 -17.52 -13.84 -6.53
N THR A 231 -17.45 -14.51 -7.69
CA THR A 231 -18.62 -14.86 -8.50
C THR A 231 -19.53 -15.83 -7.75
N ASN A 232 -18.97 -16.85 -7.11
CA ASN A 232 -19.74 -17.80 -6.29
C ASN A 232 -20.39 -17.15 -5.06
N MET A 233 -19.85 -16.04 -4.57
CA MET A 233 -20.41 -15.24 -3.47
C MET A 233 -21.37 -14.14 -3.97
N GLU A 234 -21.64 -14.06 -5.27
CA GLU A 234 -22.49 -13.03 -5.91
C GLU A 234 -22.01 -11.59 -5.67
N VAL A 235 -20.73 -11.39 -5.40
CA VAL A 235 -20.12 -10.06 -5.21
C VAL A 235 -19.91 -9.35 -6.55
N LEU A 236 -19.59 -10.12 -7.58
CA LEU A 236 -19.44 -9.66 -8.96
C LEU A 236 -19.90 -10.74 -9.94
N SER A 237 -20.13 -10.36 -11.18
CA SER A 237 -20.34 -11.29 -12.30
C SER A 237 -19.07 -11.35 -13.14
N ALA A 238 -18.57 -12.53 -13.41
CA ALA A 238 -17.42 -12.75 -14.29
C ALA A 238 -17.77 -13.81 -15.34
N ASP A 239 -17.61 -13.47 -16.62
CA ASP A 239 -17.59 -14.44 -17.71
C ASP A 239 -16.14 -14.88 -17.93
N LEU A 240 -15.84 -16.09 -17.51
CA LEU A 240 -14.50 -16.70 -17.59
C LEU A 240 -14.36 -17.67 -18.78
N LEU A 241 -15.27 -17.58 -19.76
CA LEU A 241 -15.22 -18.36 -20.98
C LEU A 241 -14.21 -17.73 -21.95
N GLY A 242 -13.02 -18.22 -21.95
CA GLY A 242 -11.93 -17.88 -22.86
C GLY A 242 -11.15 -19.12 -23.23
#